data_d82b4edf4c901740dc8ca69717c39418
#
_entry.id   d82b4edf4c901740dc8ca69717c39418
#
_cell.length_a   1.000
_cell.length_b   1.000
_cell.length_c   1.000
_cell.angle_alpha   90.00
_cell.angle_beta   90.00
_cell.angle_gamma   90.00
#
_symmetry.space_group_name_H-M   'P 1'
#
loop_
_entity.id
_entity.type
_entity.pdbx_description
1 polymer ?
#
loop_
_entity_poly.entity_id
_entity_poly.type
_entity_poly.pdbx_seq_one_letter_code
_entity_poly.pdbx_strand_id
1 'polypeptide(L)'
;MDKVIIKNLLARGIIGINDWERKRAQNILINITLFTDTTRASETDNINDCVNYSTMSKKVLTHAESANRETVEALANDLAKLCLEENGVQKVIVRVEKPGAVRFAESVGVEIERDRDE
;
A
#
# COMPACT_ATOMS: atom_id res chain seq x y z
N MET A 1 -17.53 -6.60 7.65
CA MET A 1 -17.10 -6.10 6.35
C MET A 1 -16.01 -6.99 5.79
N ASP A 2 -15.99 -7.17 4.49
CA ASP A 2 -15.03 -8.06 3.84
C ASP A 2 -13.70 -7.35 3.59
N LYS A 3 -12.70 -8.12 3.23
CA LYS A 3 -11.34 -7.62 3.00
C LYS A 3 -10.87 -8.03 1.61
N VAL A 4 -10.37 -7.07 0.86
CA VAL A 4 -9.61 -7.32 -0.37
C VAL A 4 -8.14 -7.16 -0.01
N ILE A 5 -7.33 -8.15 -0.33
CA ILE A 5 -5.94 -8.22 0.13
C ILE A 5 -4.99 -8.16 -1.07
N ILE A 6 -4.03 -7.25 -1.00
CA ILE A 6 -2.88 -7.18 -1.91
C ILE A 6 -1.66 -7.54 -1.07
N LYS A 7 -1.12 -8.73 -1.31
CA LYS A 7 -0.06 -9.29 -0.47
C LYS A 7 1.29 -9.22 -1.16
N ASN A 8 2.29 -8.70 -0.43
CA ASN A 8 3.69 -8.72 -0.85
C ASN A 8 3.93 -8.07 -2.22
N LEU A 9 3.31 -6.90 -2.43
CA LEU A 9 3.55 -6.10 -3.62
C LEU A 9 4.94 -5.49 -3.52
N LEU A 10 5.81 -5.80 -4.48
CA LEU A 10 7.19 -5.34 -4.47
C LEU A 10 7.36 -4.12 -5.38
N ALA A 11 7.78 -3.01 -4.78
CA ALA A 11 8.13 -1.79 -5.50
C ALA A 11 9.64 -1.55 -5.40
N ARG A 12 10.18 -0.78 -6.34
CA ARG A 12 11.53 -0.28 -6.25
C ARG A 12 11.50 1.24 -6.32
N GLY A 13 11.95 1.88 -5.25
CA GLY A 13 11.88 3.33 -5.15
C GLY A 13 12.91 3.89 -4.19
N ILE A 14 13.00 5.20 -4.15
CA ILE A 14 13.86 5.95 -3.24
C ILE A 14 13.11 6.08 -1.90
N ILE A 15 13.75 5.63 -0.83
CA ILE A 15 13.22 5.74 0.53
C ILE A 15 14.38 5.77 1.51
N GLY A 16 14.27 6.61 2.55
CA GLY A 16 15.28 6.73 3.58
C GLY A 16 15.90 8.10 3.67
N ILE A 17 16.61 8.36 4.78
CA ILE A 17 17.18 9.68 5.09
C ILE A 17 18.67 9.77 4.78
N ASN A 18 19.35 8.65 4.65
CA ASN A 18 20.79 8.63 4.41
C ASN A 18 21.12 9.05 2.98
N ASP A 19 22.27 9.68 2.78
CA ASP A 19 22.68 10.16 1.44
C ASP A 19 22.68 9.05 0.41
N TRP A 20 23.19 7.86 0.76
CA TRP A 20 23.21 6.73 -0.17
C TRP A 20 21.80 6.24 -0.52
N GLU A 21 20.86 6.34 0.42
CA GLU A 21 19.46 5.98 0.19
C GLU A 21 18.76 6.94 -0.77
N ARG A 22 19.14 8.22 -0.75
CA ARG A 22 18.56 9.24 -1.63
C ARG A 22 18.99 9.09 -3.10
N LYS A 23 20.02 8.31 -3.36
CA LYS A 23 20.61 8.12 -4.69
C LYS A 23 20.34 6.76 -5.30
N ARG A 24 19.65 5.87 -4.58
CA ARG A 24 19.57 4.47 -4.96
C ARG A 24 18.19 3.90 -4.67
N ALA A 25 17.58 3.31 -5.69
CA ALA A 25 16.32 2.59 -5.49
C ALA A 25 16.54 1.37 -4.61
N GLN A 26 15.58 1.11 -3.74
CA GLN A 26 15.55 -0.04 -2.84
C GLN A 26 14.27 -0.84 -3.04
N ASN A 27 14.27 -2.07 -2.58
CA ASN A 27 13.06 -2.86 -2.51
C ASN A 27 12.16 -2.32 -1.40
N ILE A 28 10.90 -2.10 -1.74
CA ILE A 28 9.86 -1.69 -0.81
C ILE A 28 8.75 -2.73 -0.89
N LEU A 29 8.48 -3.39 0.22
CA LEU A 29 7.46 -4.43 0.27
C LEU A 29 6.18 -3.84 0.85
N ILE A 30 5.09 -3.96 0.10
CA ILE A 30 3.82 -3.32 0.43
C ILE A 30 2.74 -4.38 0.57
N ASN A 31 2.01 -4.32 1.69
CA ASN A 31 0.84 -5.14 1.93
C ASN A 31 -0.34 -4.23 2.23
N ILE A 32 -1.46 -4.48 1.58
CA ILE A 32 -2.65 -3.64 1.68
C ILE A 32 -3.86 -4.52 1.96
N THR A 33 -4.66 -4.11 2.93
CA THR A 33 -5.97 -4.70 3.20
C THR A 33 -7.02 -3.60 3.03
N LEU A 34 -7.91 -3.80 2.07
CA LEU A 34 -9.00 -2.87 1.77
C LEU A 34 -10.28 -3.44 2.38
N PHE A 35 -10.93 -2.68 3.25
CA PHE A 35 -12.20 -3.09 3.85
C PHE A 35 -13.34 -2.57 2.98
N THR A 36 -14.14 -3.48 2.46
CA THR A 36 -15.23 -3.17 1.55
C THR A 36 -16.34 -4.21 1.67
N ASP A 37 -17.52 -3.88 1.17
CA ASP A 37 -18.63 -4.82 1.11
C ASP A 37 -18.60 -5.52 -0.25
N THR A 38 -18.39 -6.83 -0.26
CA THR A 38 -18.33 -7.63 -1.48
C THR A 38 -19.65 -8.33 -1.82
N THR A 39 -20.72 -8.06 -1.08
CA THR A 39 -22.00 -8.75 -1.24
C THR A 39 -22.53 -8.63 -2.67
N ARG A 40 -22.57 -7.42 -3.21
CA ARG A 40 -23.09 -7.18 -4.57
C ARG A 40 -22.25 -7.91 -5.61
N ALA A 41 -20.93 -7.80 -5.53
CA ALA A 41 -20.02 -8.47 -6.46
C ALA A 41 -20.19 -9.99 -6.43
N SER A 42 -20.40 -10.55 -5.22
CA SER A 42 -20.59 -12.00 -5.06
C SER A 42 -21.90 -12.49 -5.69
N GLU A 43 -22.90 -11.63 -5.79
CA GLU A 43 -24.20 -11.97 -6.39
C GLU A 43 -24.19 -11.75 -7.90
N THR A 44 -23.60 -10.67 -8.37
CA THR A 44 -23.63 -10.28 -9.81
C THR A 44 -22.52 -10.89 -10.62
N ASP A 45 -21.40 -11.24 -9.98
CA ASP A 45 -20.17 -11.66 -10.65
C ASP A 45 -19.68 -10.63 -11.69
N ASN A 46 -19.96 -9.35 -11.43
CA ASN A 46 -19.61 -8.25 -12.33
C ASN A 46 -18.43 -7.46 -11.73
N ILE A 47 -17.36 -7.33 -12.52
CA ILE A 47 -16.16 -6.60 -12.10
C ILE A 47 -16.47 -5.14 -11.70
N ASN A 48 -17.49 -4.54 -12.27
CA ASN A 48 -17.88 -3.16 -11.95
C ASN A 48 -18.43 -3.02 -10.54
N ASP A 49 -18.82 -4.13 -9.91
CA ASP A 49 -19.29 -4.14 -8.51
C ASP A 49 -18.17 -4.46 -7.53
N CYS A 50 -16.96 -4.62 -8.03
CA CYS A 50 -15.77 -4.92 -7.22
C CYS A 50 -14.88 -3.71 -7.04
N VAL A 51 -14.11 -3.69 -5.95
CA VAL A 51 -12.91 -2.86 -5.88
C VAL A 51 -11.88 -3.46 -6.83
N ASN A 52 -11.41 -2.67 -7.79
CA ASN A 52 -10.44 -3.14 -8.78
C ASN A 52 -9.04 -3.14 -8.21
N TYR A 53 -8.63 -4.26 -7.62
CA TYR A 53 -7.30 -4.41 -7.00
C TYR A 53 -6.16 -4.32 -8.02
N SER A 54 -6.41 -4.68 -9.28
CA SER A 54 -5.39 -4.55 -10.33
C SER A 54 -5.05 -3.09 -10.60
N THR A 55 -6.07 -2.24 -10.76
CA THR A 55 -5.88 -0.79 -10.93
C THR A 55 -5.25 -0.19 -9.67
N MET A 56 -5.69 -0.60 -8.49
CA MET A 56 -5.17 -0.13 -7.22
C MET A 56 -3.68 -0.47 -7.08
N SER A 57 -3.29 -1.70 -7.42
CA SER A 57 -1.88 -2.12 -7.37
C SER A 57 -1.00 -1.27 -8.27
N LYS A 58 -1.47 -0.93 -9.48
CA LYS A 58 -0.73 -0.06 -10.41
C LYS A 58 -0.55 1.33 -9.86
N LYS A 59 -1.58 1.91 -9.25
CA LYS A 59 -1.51 3.24 -8.63
C LYS A 59 -0.52 3.25 -7.47
N VAL A 60 -0.57 2.23 -6.63
CA VAL A 60 0.33 2.08 -5.48
C VAL A 60 1.78 1.97 -5.94
N LEU A 61 2.06 1.12 -6.92
CA LEU A 61 3.40 0.96 -7.48
C LEU A 61 3.92 2.26 -8.07
N THR A 62 3.13 2.94 -8.88
CA THR A 62 3.52 4.21 -9.49
C THR A 62 3.87 5.25 -8.42
N HIS A 63 3.08 5.35 -7.38
CA HIS A 63 3.35 6.29 -6.29
C HIS A 63 4.61 5.93 -5.52
N ALA A 64 4.77 4.67 -5.14
CA ALA A 64 5.93 4.20 -4.38
C ALA A 64 7.24 4.41 -5.15
N GLU A 65 7.21 4.24 -6.48
CA GLU A 65 8.38 4.40 -7.33
C GLU A 65 8.79 5.86 -7.54
N SER A 66 7.85 6.81 -7.43
CA SER A 66 8.08 8.21 -7.78
C SER A 66 8.02 9.19 -6.60
N ALA A 67 7.49 8.81 -5.46
CA ALA A 67 7.25 9.73 -4.34
C ALA A 67 8.53 10.19 -3.64
N ASN A 68 9.57 9.36 -3.63
CA ASN A 68 10.88 9.66 -3.04
C ASN A 68 10.79 10.12 -1.58
N ARG A 69 9.91 9.49 -0.80
CA ARG A 69 9.74 9.82 0.61
C ARG A 69 10.97 9.44 1.44
N GLU A 70 11.23 10.19 2.51
CA GLU A 70 12.32 9.88 3.43
C GLU A 70 11.96 8.77 4.41
N THR A 71 10.69 8.68 4.81
CA THR A 71 10.25 7.73 5.82
C THR A 71 9.19 6.77 5.28
N VAL A 72 9.21 5.53 5.79
CA VAL A 72 8.16 4.54 5.47
C VAL A 72 6.80 4.99 6.01
N GLU A 73 6.79 5.75 7.11
CA GLU A 73 5.58 6.34 7.69
C GLU A 73 4.89 7.28 6.71
N ALA A 74 5.64 8.17 6.08
CA ALA A 74 5.10 9.10 5.08
C ALA A 74 4.57 8.35 3.86
N LEU A 75 5.33 7.36 3.38
CA LEU A 75 4.89 6.55 2.24
C LEU A 75 3.62 5.77 2.57
N ALA A 76 3.57 5.13 3.74
CA ALA A 76 2.38 4.38 4.15
C ALA A 76 1.14 5.29 4.21
N ASN A 77 1.28 6.49 4.73
CA ASN A 77 0.19 7.46 4.79
C ASN A 77 -0.27 7.89 3.39
N ASP A 78 0.66 8.13 2.47
CA ASP A 78 0.34 8.43 1.08
C ASP A 78 -0.50 7.32 0.45
N LEU A 79 -0.07 6.07 0.64
CA LEU A 79 -0.74 4.90 0.06
C LEU A 79 -2.12 4.68 0.68
N ALA A 80 -2.27 4.94 1.98
CA ALA A 80 -3.56 4.85 2.65
C ALA A 80 -4.55 5.86 2.07
N LYS A 81 -4.13 7.11 1.88
CA LYS A 81 -4.96 8.14 1.26
C LYS A 81 -5.38 7.76 -0.15
N LEU A 82 -4.45 7.25 -0.93
CA LEU A 82 -4.69 6.82 -2.29
C LEU A 82 -5.73 5.70 -2.35
N CYS A 83 -5.62 4.72 -1.46
CA CYS A 83 -6.58 3.62 -1.37
C CYS A 83 -7.98 4.11 -0.95
N LEU A 84 -8.06 5.06 -0.04
CA LEU A 84 -9.34 5.59 0.43
C LEU A 84 -10.05 6.47 -0.60
N GLU A 85 -9.36 6.92 -1.64
CA GLU A 85 -10.00 7.62 -2.76
C GLU A 85 -10.88 6.69 -3.60
N GLU A 86 -10.63 5.39 -3.56
CA GLU A 86 -11.40 4.41 -4.33
C GLU A 86 -12.79 4.24 -3.72
N ASN A 87 -13.83 4.30 -4.58
CA ASN A 87 -15.21 4.08 -4.14
C ASN A 87 -15.37 2.68 -3.54
N GLY A 88 -16.09 2.60 -2.43
CA GLY A 88 -16.37 1.35 -1.76
C GLY A 88 -15.34 0.92 -0.73
N VAL A 89 -14.19 1.59 -0.66
CA VAL A 89 -13.20 1.33 0.38
C VAL A 89 -13.54 2.18 1.62
N GLN A 90 -13.87 1.53 2.72
CA GLN A 90 -14.26 2.21 3.97
C GLN A 90 -13.10 2.39 4.93
N LYS A 91 -12.13 1.49 4.86
CA LYS A 91 -10.99 1.45 5.76
C LYS A 91 -9.85 0.75 5.06
N VAL A 92 -8.63 1.09 5.41
CA VAL A 92 -7.43 0.47 4.84
C VAL A 92 -6.40 0.20 5.92
N ILE A 93 -5.73 -0.94 5.80
CA ILE A 93 -4.50 -1.22 6.53
C ILE A 93 -3.39 -1.26 5.50
N VAL A 94 -2.33 -0.49 5.70
CA VAL A 94 -1.17 -0.43 4.82
C VAL A 94 0.08 -0.78 5.63
N ARG A 95 0.83 -1.77 5.16
CA ARG A 95 2.13 -2.14 5.72
C ARG A 95 3.19 -1.82 4.69
N VAL A 96 4.18 -1.03 5.06
CA VAL A 96 5.32 -0.68 4.22
C VAL A 96 6.59 -1.13 4.92
N GLU A 97 7.39 -1.95 4.25
CA GLU A 97 8.60 -2.53 4.82
C GLU A 97 9.79 -2.29 3.88
N LYS A 98 10.97 -2.23 4.49
CA LYS A 98 12.26 -2.21 3.79
C LYS A 98 12.98 -3.53 4.10
N PRO A 99 12.93 -4.52 3.19
CA PRO A 99 13.64 -5.78 3.41
C PRO A 99 15.15 -5.55 3.54
N GLY A 100 15.76 -6.17 4.55
CA GLY A 100 17.19 -6.12 4.75
C GLY A 100 17.76 -4.78 5.23
N ALA A 101 16.91 -3.81 5.59
CA ALA A 101 17.37 -2.48 6.01
C ALA A 101 18.10 -2.49 7.36
N VAL A 102 17.75 -3.41 8.23
CA VAL A 102 18.37 -3.58 9.54
C VAL A 102 19.02 -4.95 9.62
N ARG A 103 20.29 -4.95 10.02
CA ARG A 103 21.07 -6.18 10.16
C ARG A 103 20.37 -7.13 11.15
N PHE A 104 20.26 -8.41 10.77
CA PHE A 104 19.62 -9.49 11.52
C PHE A 104 18.09 -9.43 11.57
N ALA A 105 17.46 -8.43 10.95
CA ALA A 105 16.03 -8.42 10.76
C ALA A 105 15.70 -8.76 9.30
N GLU A 106 14.67 -9.54 9.07
CA GLU A 106 14.20 -9.84 7.72
C GLU A 106 13.75 -8.56 7.03
N SER A 107 12.96 -7.76 7.72
CA SER A 107 12.53 -6.44 7.27
C SER A 107 12.18 -5.56 8.46
N VAL A 108 12.10 -4.26 8.20
CA VAL A 108 11.58 -3.28 9.15
C VAL A 108 10.59 -2.38 8.43
N GLY A 109 9.60 -1.93 9.14
CA GLY A 109 8.59 -1.08 8.54
C GLY A 109 7.52 -0.63 9.51
N VAL A 110 6.43 -0.13 8.94
CA VAL A 110 5.27 0.32 9.69
C VAL A 110 4.01 -0.31 9.13
N GLU A 111 3.02 -0.46 9.99
CA GLU A 111 1.67 -0.83 9.57
C GLU A 111 0.73 0.21 10.16
N ILE A 112 -0.06 0.83 9.30
CA ILE A 112 -1.02 1.86 9.71
C ILE A 112 -2.42 1.45 9.31
N GLU A 113 -3.39 1.95 10.06
CA GLU A 113 -4.81 1.76 9.79
C GLU A 113 -5.44 3.13 9.65
N ARG A 114 -6.19 3.33 8.58
CA ARG A 114 -6.89 4.59 8.32
C ARG A 114 -8.32 4.32 7.92
N ASP A 115 -9.21 5.14 8.43
CA ASP A 115 -10.64 5.07 8.16
C ASP A 115 -11.02 6.23 7.24
N ARG A 116 -12.04 6.02 6.40
CA ARG A 116 -12.51 7.05 5.47
C ARG A 116 -12.96 8.32 6.19
N ASP A 117 -13.52 8.17 7.37
CA ASP A 117 -14.12 9.27 8.13
C ASP A 117 -13.14 9.95 9.10
N GLU A 118 -11.87 9.60 9.06
CA GLU A 118 -10.83 10.24 9.86
C GLU A 118 -10.38 11.57 9.27
#